data_014201f8c7905d0bee3386b6c0e01568
#
_entry.id   014201f8c7905d0bee3386b6c0e01568
#
_cell.length_a   1.000
_cell.length_b   1.000
_cell.length_c   1.000
_cell.angle_alpha   90.00
_cell.angle_beta   90.00
_cell.angle_gamma   90.00
#
_symmetry.space_group_name_H-M   'P 1'
#
loop_
_entity.id
_entity.type
_entity.pdbx_description
1 polymer ?
#
loop_
_entity_poly.entity_id
_entity_poly.type
_entity_poly.pdbx_seq_one_letter_code
_entity_poly.pdbx_strand_id
1 'polypeptide(L)'
;MALTAAQQTDVFKLGVGLFGAAVGATYLNAIGSYIDGGGTIAGAYKLIVNDPFAATLYGPGLTNQQAATNFVNNLVGNAATQAAKDEGVALVKSMLDGGTARDVAFKLVIDALDAVPSTDAKWGAASLQLDNRVAVSQYYSTTLAGTATTLPALQAIETNVMSTSNVSTPAAMDALIRGATAATELSLNQDNLVGTSGNERERATPVTASTRTLPALACSVVMPPVSR
;
A
#
# COMPACT_ATOMS: atom_id res chain seq x y z
N MET A 1 15.99 -6.59 20.29
CA MET A 1 16.58 -7.55 19.29
C MET A 1 16.10 -7.17 17.91
N ALA A 2 16.92 -7.35 16.87
CA ALA A 2 16.38 -7.17 15.51
C ALA A 2 15.45 -8.34 15.16
N LEU A 3 14.34 -8.08 14.44
CA LEU A 3 13.49 -9.11 13.90
C LEU A 3 14.31 -10.13 13.09
N THR A 4 14.04 -11.40 13.23
CA THR A 4 14.59 -12.43 12.35
C THR A 4 14.08 -12.22 10.91
N ALA A 5 14.78 -12.75 9.90
CA ALA A 5 14.35 -12.63 8.50
C ALA A 5 12.92 -13.17 8.29
N ALA A 6 12.57 -14.28 8.94
CA ALA A 6 11.22 -14.86 8.88
C ALA A 6 10.18 -13.89 9.49
N GLN A 7 10.45 -13.32 10.66
CA GLN A 7 9.56 -12.35 11.28
C GLN A 7 9.39 -11.08 10.43
N GLN A 8 10.47 -10.60 9.81
CA GLN A 8 10.38 -9.46 8.88
C GLN A 8 9.47 -9.79 7.69
N THR A 9 9.63 -10.96 7.08
CA THR A 9 8.77 -11.42 5.97
C THR A 9 7.31 -11.46 6.40
N ASP A 10 7.01 -12.00 7.58
CA ASP A 10 5.64 -12.03 8.12
C ASP A 10 5.07 -10.63 8.35
N VAL A 11 5.90 -9.67 8.78
CA VAL A 11 5.50 -8.26 8.93
C VAL A 11 5.18 -7.62 7.57
N PHE A 12 5.99 -7.90 6.54
CA PHE A 12 5.70 -7.38 5.19
C PHE A 12 4.44 -8.01 4.61
N LYS A 13 4.22 -9.34 4.78
CA LYS A 13 2.97 -10.00 4.39
C LYS A 13 1.75 -9.40 5.08
N LEU A 14 1.88 -8.98 6.35
CA LEU A 14 0.81 -8.30 7.08
C LEU A 14 0.41 -6.98 6.41
N GLY A 15 1.35 -6.09 6.13
CA GLY A 15 1.08 -4.79 5.49
C GLY A 15 0.51 -4.95 4.09
N VAL A 16 1.19 -5.74 3.27
CA VAL A 16 0.80 -6.00 1.88
C VAL A 16 -0.54 -6.76 1.81
N GLY A 17 -0.71 -7.81 2.61
CA GLY A 17 -1.91 -8.65 2.55
C GLY A 17 -3.16 -7.98 3.10
N LEU A 18 -3.05 -7.18 4.17
CA LEU A 18 -4.19 -6.48 4.75
C LEU A 18 -4.55 -5.20 3.98
N PHE A 19 -3.58 -4.44 3.53
CA PHE A 19 -3.81 -3.08 3.04
C PHE A 19 -3.40 -2.85 1.60
N GLY A 20 -2.76 -3.81 0.93
CA GLY A 20 -2.12 -3.59 -0.37
C GLY A 20 -1.06 -2.48 -0.31
N ALA A 21 -0.35 -2.38 0.81
CA ALA A 21 0.52 -1.28 1.15
C ALA A 21 1.89 -1.76 1.64
N ALA A 22 2.95 -1.03 1.33
CA ALA A 22 4.26 -1.24 1.94
C ALA A 22 4.19 -0.95 3.45
N VAL A 23 5.08 -1.57 4.22
CA VAL A 23 5.10 -1.36 5.69
C VAL A 23 5.76 -0.03 6.05
N GLY A 24 6.88 0.34 5.40
CA GLY A 24 7.71 1.48 5.76
C GLY A 24 8.55 1.24 7.04
N ALA A 25 9.67 1.96 7.15
CA ALA A 25 10.61 1.78 8.26
C ALA A 25 9.98 2.08 9.63
N THR A 26 9.11 3.08 9.71
CA THR A 26 8.45 3.48 10.95
C THR A 26 7.62 2.35 11.55
N TYR A 27 6.76 1.72 10.73
CA TYR A 27 5.90 0.62 11.21
C TYR A 27 6.69 -0.67 11.41
N LEU A 28 7.70 -0.95 10.58
CA LEU A 28 8.59 -2.09 10.78
C LEU A 28 9.27 -2.01 12.15
N ASN A 29 9.79 -0.84 12.53
CA ASN A 29 10.43 -0.62 13.83
C ASN A 29 9.41 -0.71 14.98
N ALA A 30 8.20 -0.19 14.82
CA ALA A 30 7.15 -0.26 15.84
C ALA A 30 6.75 -1.73 16.12
N ILE A 31 6.53 -2.53 15.06
CA ILE A 31 6.20 -3.94 15.20
C ILE A 31 7.40 -4.72 15.76
N GLY A 32 8.63 -4.39 15.34
CA GLY A 32 9.85 -4.95 15.92
C GLY A 32 9.94 -4.72 17.40
N SER A 33 9.70 -3.50 17.88
CA SER A 33 9.68 -3.17 19.29
C SER A 33 8.60 -3.92 20.08
N TYR A 34 7.42 -4.11 19.48
CA TYR A 34 6.34 -4.93 20.06
C TYR A 34 6.78 -6.39 20.24
N ILE A 35 7.43 -6.98 19.24
CA ILE A 35 7.91 -8.37 19.28
C ILE A 35 9.06 -8.51 20.29
N ASP A 36 9.98 -7.54 20.34
CA ASP A 36 11.06 -7.49 21.32
C ASP A 36 10.54 -7.40 22.77
N GLY A 37 9.37 -6.79 22.94
CA GLY A 37 8.65 -6.72 24.22
C GLY A 37 7.90 -8.01 24.60
N GLY A 38 8.07 -9.11 23.84
CA GLY A 38 7.38 -10.40 24.08
C GLY A 38 6.09 -10.58 23.29
N GLY A 39 5.77 -9.66 22.36
CA GLY A 39 4.67 -9.81 21.44
C GLY A 39 4.92 -10.90 20.40
N THR A 40 3.88 -11.26 19.64
CA THR A 40 3.93 -12.27 18.57
C THR A 40 3.42 -11.69 17.26
N ILE A 41 3.76 -12.31 16.12
CA ILE A 41 3.21 -11.94 14.80
C ILE A 41 1.67 -12.03 14.82
N ALA A 42 1.09 -13.09 15.38
CA ALA A 42 -0.36 -13.20 15.53
C ALA A 42 -0.95 -12.06 16.38
N GLY A 43 -0.25 -11.66 17.45
CA GLY A 43 -0.60 -10.49 18.25
C GLY A 43 -0.53 -9.18 17.46
N ALA A 44 0.46 -9.01 16.59
CA ALA A 44 0.56 -7.85 15.69
C ALA A 44 -0.63 -7.79 14.71
N TYR A 45 -1.02 -8.91 14.07
CA TYR A 45 -2.24 -8.98 13.25
C TYR A 45 -3.48 -8.55 14.04
N LYS A 46 -3.65 -9.07 15.27
CA LYS A 46 -4.77 -8.72 16.13
C LYS A 46 -4.81 -7.23 16.48
N LEU A 47 -3.66 -6.64 16.82
CA LEU A 47 -3.57 -5.21 17.12
C LEU A 47 -3.92 -4.37 15.90
N ILE A 48 -3.36 -4.68 14.73
CA ILE A 48 -3.52 -3.89 13.51
C ILE A 48 -4.93 -3.99 12.94
N VAL A 49 -5.53 -5.18 12.90
CA VAL A 49 -6.90 -5.36 12.39
C VAL A 49 -7.94 -4.65 13.28
N ASN A 50 -7.65 -4.51 14.59
CA ASN A 50 -8.52 -3.82 15.54
C ASN A 50 -8.14 -2.34 15.77
N ASP A 51 -7.09 -1.83 15.12
CA ASP A 51 -6.70 -0.42 15.21
C ASP A 51 -7.74 0.48 14.54
N PRO A 52 -8.04 1.67 15.09
CA PRO A 52 -8.93 2.64 14.44
C PRO A 52 -8.57 2.98 12.99
N PHE A 53 -7.30 2.92 12.66
CA PHE A 53 -6.79 3.07 11.29
C PHE A 53 -7.37 2.01 10.32
N ALA A 54 -7.52 0.76 10.77
CA ALA A 54 -8.12 -0.32 10.00
C ALA A 54 -9.65 -0.36 10.08
N ALA A 55 -10.26 0.48 10.92
CA ALA A 55 -11.69 0.40 11.23
C ALA A 55 -12.59 0.59 10.00
N THR A 56 -12.18 1.42 9.03
CA THR A 56 -12.91 1.63 7.77
C THR A 56 -12.90 0.42 6.85
N LEU A 57 -11.88 -0.43 6.96
CA LEU A 57 -11.70 -1.64 6.13
C LEU A 57 -12.18 -2.90 6.85
N TYR A 58 -11.96 -2.98 8.16
CA TYR A 58 -12.11 -4.22 8.94
C TYR A 58 -12.80 -4.01 10.28
N GLY A 59 -13.31 -2.82 10.58
CA GLY A 59 -13.91 -2.50 11.88
C GLY A 59 -15.23 -3.24 12.17
N PRO A 60 -15.64 -3.26 13.46
CA PRO A 60 -16.82 -4.01 13.90
C PRO A 60 -18.14 -3.50 13.31
N GLY A 61 -18.16 -2.29 12.75
CA GLY A 61 -19.32 -1.74 12.04
C GLY A 61 -19.57 -2.34 10.66
N LEU A 62 -18.62 -3.11 10.11
CA LEU A 62 -18.76 -3.77 8.81
C LEU A 62 -19.35 -5.18 8.99
N THR A 63 -20.22 -5.57 8.05
CA THR A 63 -20.67 -6.95 7.92
C THR A 63 -19.47 -7.85 7.54
N ASN A 64 -19.58 -9.16 7.81
CA ASN A 64 -18.56 -10.12 7.41
C ASN A 64 -18.34 -10.14 5.88
N GLN A 65 -19.41 -9.96 5.10
CA GLN A 65 -19.33 -9.81 3.64
C GLN A 65 -18.49 -8.59 3.24
N GLN A 66 -18.70 -7.44 3.84
CA GLN A 66 -17.96 -6.21 3.53
C GLN A 66 -16.48 -6.35 3.92
N ALA A 67 -16.19 -6.86 5.12
CA ALA A 67 -14.83 -7.08 5.57
C ALA A 67 -14.08 -8.10 4.68
N ALA A 68 -14.75 -9.21 4.30
CA ALA A 68 -14.18 -10.19 3.38
C ALA A 68 -13.91 -9.61 1.99
N THR A 69 -14.84 -8.82 1.45
CA THR A 69 -14.68 -8.16 0.15
C THR A 69 -13.51 -7.18 0.14
N ASN A 70 -13.41 -6.33 1.16
CA ASN A 70 -12.30 -5.39 1.31
C ASN A 70 -10.96 -6.13 1.41
N PHE A 71 -10.90 -7.18 2.23
CA PHE A 71 -9.69 -7.96 2.43
C PHE A 71 -9.23 -8.66 1.15
N VAL A 72 -10.10 -9.39 0.47
CA VAL A 72 -9.73 -10.11 -0.76
C VAL A 72 -9.30 -9.13 -1.86
N ASN A 73 -10.00 -8.00 -2.02
CA ASN A 73 -9.62 -6.98 -3.01
C ASN A 73 -8.23 -6.37 -2.72
N ASN A 74 -7.90 -6.12 -1.46
CA ASN A 74 -6.57 -5.62 -1.08
C ASN A 74 -5.49 -6.68 -1.31
N LEU A 75 -5.77 -7.94 -0.93
CA LEU A 75 -4.81 -9.04 -1.00
C LEU A 75 -4.42 -9.36 -2.44
N VAL A 76 -5.40 -9.56 -3.33
CA VAL A 76 -5.13 -10.08 -4.67
C VAL A 76 -5.16 -9.00 -5.77
N GLY A 77 -5.66 -7.80 -5.49
CA GLY A 77 -5.70 -6.70 -6.45
C GLY A 77 -6.30 -7.12 -7.79
N ASN A 78 -5.57 -6.87 -8.87
CA ASN A 78 -5.96 -7.24 -10.24
C ASN A 78 -5.36 -8.57 -10.71
N ALA A 79 -4.64 -9.29 -9.86
CA ALA A 79 -3.97 -10.53 -10.22
C ALA A 79 -4.91 -11.76 -10.24
N ALA A 80 -6.14 -11.63 -9.75
CA ALA A 80 -7.14 -12.68 -9.79
C ALA A 80 -8.37 -12.26 -10.61
N THR A 81 -9.01 -13.24 -11.27
CA THR A 81 -10.28 -13.03 -11.96
C THR A 81 -11.40 -12.71 -10.98
N GLN A 82 -12.48 -12.08 -11.46
CA GLN A 82 -13.63 -11.79 -10.58
C GLN A 82 -14.21 -13.07 -9.96
N ALA A 83 -14.31 -14.15 -10.73
CA ALA A 83 -14.78 -15.43 -10.20
C ALA A 83 -13.90 -15.98 -9.07
N ALA A 84 -12.56 -15.88 -9.20
CA ALA A 84 -11.65 -16.26 -8.14
C ALA A 84 -11.80 -15.36 -6.90
N LYS A 85 -11.95 -14.04 -7.09
CA LYS A 85 -12.23 -13.13 -5.98
C LYS A 85 -13.52 -13.47 -5.24
N ASP A 86 -14.59 -13.76 -5.98
CA ASP A 86 -15.89 -14.14 -5.40
C ASP A 86 -15.77 -15.41 -4.53
N GLU A 87 -14.99 -16.41 -5.00
CA GLU A 87 -14.68 -17.60 -4.20
C GLU A 87 -13.85 -17.26 -2.94
N GLY A 88 -12.82 -16.42 -3.07
CA GLY A 88 -12.02 -15.95 -1.94
C GLY A 88 -12.87 -15.21 -0.91
N VAL A 89 -13.76 -14.33 -1.37
CA VAL A 89 -14.71 -13.62 -0.51
C VAL A 89 -15.66 -14.58 0.20
N ALA A 90 -16.19 -15.58 -0.52
CA ALA A 90 -17.07 -16.59 0.07
C ALA A 90 -16.35 -17.43 1.14
N LEU A 91 -15.08 -17.80 0.90
CA LEU A 91 -14.24 -18.51 1.86
C LEU A 91 -14.04 -17.68 3.14
N VAL A 92 -13.54 -16.44 3.00
CA VAL A 92 -13.29 -15.55 4.15
C VAL A 92 -14.59 -15.30 4.92
N LYS A 93 -15.67 -14.97 4.22
CA LYS A 93 -16.99 -14.76 4.82
C LYS A 93 -17.44 -15.98 5.63
N SER A 94 -17.30 -17.20 5.07
CA SER A 94 -17.65 -18.44 5.76
C SER A 94 -16.87 -18.64 7.06
N MET A 95 -15.57 -18.33 7.07
CA MET A 95 -14.75 -18.36 8.29
C MET A 95 -15.27 -17.37 9.35
N LEU A 96 -15.59 -16.14 8.93
CA LEU A 96 -16.09 -15.09 9.82
C LEU A 96 -17.49 -15.41 10.35
N ASP A 97 -18.38 -15.97 9.52
CA ASP A 97 -19.73 -16.40 9.93
C ASP A 97 -19.66 -17.59 10.89
N GLY A 98 -18.62 -18.43 10.74
CA GLY A 98 -18.31 -19.52 11.67
C GLY A 98 -17.69 -19.09 13.00
N GLY A 99 -17.53 -17.75 13.20
CA GLY A 99 -17.00 -17.19 14.45
C GLY A 99 -15.48 -17.05 14.51
N THR A 100 -14.77 -17.31 13.41
CA THR A 100 -13.32 -17.05 13.34
C THR A 100 -13.08 -15.54 13.43
N ALA A 101 -12.19 -15.09 14.32
CA ALA A 101 -11.83 -13.68 14.42
C ALA A 101 -11.18 -13.19 13.14
N ARG A 102 -11.40 -11.91 12.77
CA ARG A 102 -10.93 -11.31 11.49
C ARG A 102 -9.41 -11.41 11.32
N ASP A 103 -8.66 -11.11 12.36
CA ASP A 103 -7.20 -11.22 12.37
C ASP A 103 -6.72 -12.65 12.08
N VAL A 104 -7.37 -13.64 12.66
CA VAL A 104 -7.06 -15.08 12.44
C VAL A 104 -7.43 -15.50 11.02
N ALA A 105 -8.65 -15.17 10.56
CA ALA A 105 -9.13 -15.53 9.22
C ALA A 105 -8.24 -14.92 8.14
N PHE A 106 -7.90 -13.63 8.26
CA PHE A 106 -7.08 -12.93 7.27
C PHE A 106 -5.66 -13.49 7.23
N LYS A 107 -5.04 -13.74 8.39
CA LYS A 107 -3.72 -14.38 8.42
C LYS A 107 -3.72 -15.75 7.75
N LEU A 108 -4.69 -16.60 8.05
CA LEU A 108 -4.79 -17.94 7.45
C LEU A 108 -4.92 -17.87 5.92
N VAL A 109 -5.66 -16.90 5.38
CA VAL A 109 -5.83 -16.75 3.93
C VAL A 109 -4.59 -16.16 3.28
N ILE A 110 -3.87 -15.23 3.93
CA ILE A 110 -2.57 -14.73 3.45
C ILE A 110 -1.57 -15.89 3.37
N ASP A 111 -1.45 -16.68 4.44
CA ASP A 111 -0.54 -17.82 4.49
C ASP A 111 -0.92 -18.90 3.44
N ALA A 112 -2.21 -19.12 3.23
CA ALA A 112 -2.69 -20.05 2.19
C ALA A 112 -2.35 -19.56 0.78
N LEU A 113 -2.49 -18.26 0.48
CA LEU A 113 -2.14 -17.69 -0.82
C LEU A 113 -0.63 -17.74 -1.06
N ASP A 114 0.18 -17.44 -0.05
CA ASP A 114 1.64 -17.52 -0.11
C ASP A 114 2.14 -18.95 -0.41
N ALA A 115 1.41 -19.96 0.05
CA ALA A 115 1.73 -21.36 -0.23
C ALA A 115 1.30 -21.84 -1.63
N VAL A 116 0.55 -21.05 -2.39
CA VAL A 116 0.10 -21.42 -3.74
C VAL A 116 1.27 -21.34 -4.72
N PRO A 117 1.56 -22.38 -5.50
CA PRO A 117 2.58 -22.32 -6.53
C PRO A 117 2.25 -21.25 -7.59
N SER A 118 3.25 -20.50 -8.04
CA SER A 118 3.10 -19.49 -9.10
C SER A 118 2.56 -20.04 -10.43
N THR A 119 2.62 -21.37 -10.63
CA THR A 119 2.08 -22.09 -11.78
C THR A 119 0.60 -22.47 -11.65
N ASP A 120 -0.02 -22.23 -10.49
CA ASP A 120 -1.45 -22.48 -10.31
C ASP A 120 -2.28 -21.61 -11.25
N ALA A 121 -3.21 -22.23 -11.99
CA ALA A 121 -3.97 -21.56 -13.02
C ALA A 121 -4.95 -20.50 -12.49
N LYS A 122 -5.38 -20.62 -11.23
CA LYS A 122 -6.36 -19.70 -10.61
C LYS A 122 -5.69 -18.64 -9.74
N TRP A 123 -4.79 -19.04 -8.86
CA TRP A 123 -4.24 -18.19 -7.81
C TRP A 123 -2.75 -17.90 -7.97
N GLY A 124 -2.06 -18.58 -8.90
CA GLY A 124 -0.61 -18.44 -9.06
C GLY A 124 -0.17 -17.01 -9.38
N ALA A 125 -0.93 -16.28 -10.18
CA ALA A 125 -0.63 -14.86 -10.46
C ALA A 125 -0.81 -13.99 -9.19
N ALA A 126 -1.81 -14.28 -8.36
CA ALA A 126 -2.04 -13.54 -7.12
C ALA A 126 -0.96 -13.86 -6.06
N SER A 127 -0.54 -15.14 -5.95
CA SER A 127 0.58 -15.56 -5.11
C SER A 127 1.88 -14.84 -5.53
N LEU A 128 2.23 -14.88 -6.82
CA LEU A 128 3.42 -14.20 -7.33
C LEU A 128 3.36 -12.67 -7.14
N GLN A 129 2.18 -12.06 -7.25
CA GLN A 129 2.02 -10.64 -6.95
C GLN A 129 2.23 -10.34 -5.47
N LEU A 130 1.78 -11.21 -4.57
CA LEU A 130 2.03 -11.09 -3.13
C LEU A 130 3.54 -11.13 -2.86
N ASP A 131 4.26 -12.11 -3.44
CA ASP A 131 5.72 -12.23 -3.32
C ASP A 131 6.46 -10.98 -3.80
N ASN A 132 6.09 -10.48 -4.98
CA ASN A 132 6.68 -9.27 -5.56
C ASN A 132 6.44 -8.04 -4.68
N ARG A 133 5.24 -7.88 -4.15
CA ARG A 133 4.90 -6.79 -3.22
C ARG A 133 5.66 -6.91 -1.91
N VAL A 134 5.78 -8.10 -1.34
CA VAL A 134 6.59 -8.33 -0.15
C VAL A 134 8.06 -7.94 -0.39
N ALA A 135 8.63 -8.30 -1.55
CA ALA A 135 9.99 -7.91 -1.91
C ALA A 135 10.16 -6.38 -2.02
N VAL A 136 9.22 -5.69 -2.67
CA VAL A 136 9.23 -4.22 -2.80
C VAL A 136 9.03 -3.56 -1.45
N SER A 137 8.09 -4.04 -0.63
CA SER A 137 7.86 -3.55 0.74
C SER A 137 9.11 -3.68 1.61
N GLN A 138 9.79 -4.83 1.53
CA GLN A 138 11.06 -5.06 2.22
C GLN A 138 12.14 -4.07 1.75
N TYR A 139 12.34 -3.95 0.45
CA TYR A 139 13.31 -3.02 -0.13
C TYR A 139 13.04 -1.58 0.29
N TYR A 140 11.79 -1.12 0.19
CA TYR A 140 11.37 0.21 0.62
C TYR A 140 11.65 0.46 2.12
N SER A 141 11.33 -0.52 2.96
CA SER A 141 11.42 -0.35 4.41
C SER A 141 12.85 -0.47 4.95
N THR A 142 13.66 -1.39 4.40
CA THR A 142 14.97 -1.73 4.97
C THR A 142 16.14 -1.07 4.21
N THR A 143 16.05 -0.95 2.88
CA THR A 143 17.13 -0.40 2.06
C THR A 143 16.95 1.09 1.85
N LEU A 144 15.73 1.53 1.49
CA LEU A 144 15.45 2.96 1.30
C LEU A 144 15.10 3.67 2.60
N ALA A 145 14.89 2.94 3.71
CA ALA A 145 14.42 3.47 4.99
C ALA A 145 13.19 4.38 4.83
N GLY A 146 12.23 3.94 4.01
CA GLY A 146 11.08 4.74 3.59
C GLY A 146 10.26 5.25 4.78
N THR A 147 9.96 6.54 4.78
CA THR A 147 9.37 7.28 5.91
C THR A 147 7.88 7.57 5.75
N ALA A 148 7.22 7.09 4.70
CA ALA A 148 5.78 7.27 4.54
C ALA A 148 5.02 6.63 5.73
N THR A 149 4.02 7.35 6.25
CA THR A 149 3.23 6.94 7.43
C THR A 149 1.72 6.97 7.17
N THR A 150 1.28 7.47 6.03
CA THR A 150 -0.14 7.44 5.66
C THR A 150 -0.45 6.25 4.77
N LEU A 151 -1.64 5.66 4.93
CA LEU A 151 -2.05 4.51 4.14
C LEU A 151 -1.99 4.77 2.63
N PRO A 152 -2.51 5.90 2.09
CA PRO A 152 -2.42 6.17 0.66
C PRO A 152 -0.98 6.26 0.14
N ALA A 153 -0.06 6.85 0.91
CA ALA A 153 1.34 6.95 0.52
C ALA A 153 2.03 5.58 0.51
N LEU A 154 1.72 4.71 1.47
CA LEU A 154 2.24 3.34 1.52
C LEU A 154 1.62 2.45 0.43
N GLN A 155 0.35 2.64 0.10
CA GLN A 155 -0.31 1.96 -1.03
C GLN A 155 0.29 2.39 -2.37
N ALA A 156 0.66 3.67 -2.52
CA ALA A 156 1.29 4.18 -3.73
C ALA A 156 2.61 3.46 -4.06
N ILE A 157 3.37 3.01 -3.04
CA ILE A 157 4.61 2.23 -3.23
C ILE A 157 4.31 0.91 -3.96
N GLU A 158 3.14 0.29 -3.70
CA GLU A 158 2.76 -1.02 -4.23
C GLU A 158 1.88 -0.96 -5.49
N THR A 159 1.44 0.23 -5.91
CA THR A 159 0.45 0.42 -6.99
C THR A 159 0.87 -0.21 -8.31
N ASN A 160 2.17 -0.13 -8.65
CA ASN A 160 2.71 -0.65 -9.91
C ASN A 160 3.28 -2.06 -9.79
N VAL A 161 3.21 -2.68 -8.60
CA VAL A 161 3.75 -4.01 -8.39
C VAL A 161 2.72 -5.06 -8.79
N MET A 162 3.03 -5.76 -9.87
CA MET A 162 2.18 -6.80 -10.46
C MET A 162 2.87 -8.17 -10.40
N SER A 163 2.14 -9.24 -10.72
CA SER A 163 2.69 -10.59 -10.82
C SER A 163 3.85 -10.69 -11.84
N THR A 164 3.84 -9.84 -12.87
CA THR A 164 4.87 -9.80 -13.93
C THR A 164 6.00 -8.81 -13.65
N SER A 165 5.98 -8.12 -12.51
CA SER A 165 7.01 -7.14 -12.16
C SER A 165 8.36 -7.80 -11.94
N ASN A 166 9.41 -7.15 -12.43
CA ASN A 166 10.78 -7.57 -12.13
C ASN A 166 11.19 -6.95 -10.78
N VAL A 167 11.41 -7.80 -9.79
CA VAL A 167 11.87 -7.41 -8.43
C VAL A 167 13.24 -8.00 -8.10
N SER A 168 13.98 -8.52 -9.11
CA SER A 168 15.24 -9.21 -8.90
C SER A 168 16.42 -8.29 -8.57
N THR A 169 16.29 -6.99 -8.81
CA THR A 169 17.36 -6.02 -8.56
C THR A 169 16.86 -4.76 -7.87
N PRO A 170 17.71 -4.09 -7.05
CA PRO A 170 17.36 -2.80 -6.46
C PRO A 170 16.90 -1.76 -7.49
N ALA A 171 17.57 -1.67 -8.63
CA ALA A 171 17.21 -0.71 -9.68
C ALA A 171 15.82 -0.98 -10.28
N ALA A 172 15.42 -2.25 -10.42
CA ALA A 172 14.10 -2.61 -10.91
C ALA A 172 13.02 -2.25 -9.86
N MET A 173 13.28 -2.51 -8.58
CA MET A 173 12.36 -2.12 -7.48
C MET A 173 12.26 -0.60 -7.35
N ASP A 174 13.37 0.14 -7.47
CA ASP A 174 13.36 1.60 -7.52
C ASP A 174 12.46 2.13 -8.65
N ALA A 175 12.55 1.53 -9.85
CA ALA A 175 11.73 1.93 -10.98
C ALA A 175 10.23 1.71 -10.71
N LEU A 176 9.85 0.61 -10.04
CA LEU A 176 8.46 0.36 -9.63
C LEU A 176 7.96 1.41 -8.64
N ILE A 177 8.76 1.72 -7.63
CA ILE A 177 8.42 2.72 -6.59
C ILE A 177 8.33 4.12 -7.20
N ARG A 178 9.31 4.53 -8.00
CA ARG A 178 9.35 5.86 -8.65
C ARG A 178 8.30 6.01 -9.75
N GLY A 179 7.94 4.95 -10.43
CA GLY A 179 6.86 4.98 -11.41
C GLY A 179 5.52 5.41 -10.79
N ALA A 180 5.31 5.11 -9.50
CA ALA A 180 4.16 5.60 -8.74
C ALA A 180 4.29 7.10 -8.35
N THR A 181 5.52 7.59 -8.09
CA THR A 181 5.79 8.99 -7.71
C THR A 181 6.01 9.88 -8.94
N ALA A 182 6.61 9.37 -10.01
CA ALA A 182 6.89 10.11 -11.24
C ALA A 182 5.63 10.55 -11.98
N ALA A 183 4.53 9.80 -11.87
CA ALA A 183 3.25 10.24 -12.43
C ALA A 183 2.73 11.54 -11.81
N THR A 184 3.20 11.90 -10.60
CA THR A 184 2.84 13.14 -9.91
C THR A 184 3.84 14.27 -10.17
N GLU A 185 5.09 13.95 -10.52
CA GLU A 185 6.16 14.94 -10.74
C GLU A 185 6.38 15.30 -12.22
N LEU A 186 5.96 14.45 -13.17
CA LEU A 186 6.12 14.72 -14.62
C LEU A 186 5.29 15.90 -15.14
N SER A 187 4.37 16.44 -14.34
CA SER A 187 3.61 17.64 -14.72
C SER A 187 4.35 18.96 -14.46
N LEU A 188 5.48 18.95 -13.73
CA LEU A 188 6.20 20.17 -13.34
C LEU A 188 7.60 20.33 -13.94
N ASN A 189 8.18 19.29 -14.55
CA ASN A 189 9.57 19.31 -15.03
C ASN A 189 9.76 18.91 -16.51
N GLN A 190 8.71 18.90 -17.34
CA GLN A 190 8.86 18.56 -18.76
C GLN A 190 9.52 19.63 -19.64
N ASP A 191 9.84 20.77 -19.08
CA ASP A 191 10.49 21.85 -19.87
C ASP A 191 12.03 21.80 -19.88
N ASN A 192 12.66 20.73 -19.38
CA ASN A 192 14.12 20.66 -19.33
C ASN A 192 14.71 19.38 -19.94
N LEU A 193 14.08 18.81 -20.94
CA LEU A 193 14.72 17.88 -21.85
C LEU A 193 15.45 18.68 -22.94
N VAL A 194 16.66 19.08 -22.61
CA VAL A 194 17.60 19.63 -23.60
C VAL A 194 17.87 18.54 -24.61
N GLY A 195 17.33 18.74 -25.81
CA GLY A 195 17.61 17.90 -26.95
C GLY A 195 19.12 17.85 -27.21
N THR A 196 19.59 16.69 -27.51
CA THR A 196 20.93 16.42 -28.04
C THR A 196 21.23 17.35 -29.19
N SER A 197 22.43 17.99 -29.09
CA SER A 197 23.14 18.76 -30.07
C SER A 197 22.65 18.67 -31.53
N GLY A 198 21.84 19.60 -31.94
CA GLY A 198 21.60 19.97 -33.33
C GLY A 198 21.32 21.47 -33.36
N ASN A 199 22.19 22.22 -34.03
CA ASN A 199 22.08 23.65 -34.22
C ASN A 199 20.67 24.08 -34.68
N GLU A 200 19.86 24.61 -33.77
CA GLU A 200 18.79 25.53 -34.17
C GLU A 200 18.74 26.69 -33.18
N ARG A 201 19.20 27.83 -33.68
CA ARG A 201 18.97 29.15 -33.10
C ARG A 201 17.52 29.53 -33.39
N GLU A 202 16.61 29.17 -32.52
CA GLU A 202 15.33 29.87 -32.44
C GLU A 202 15.38 30.92 -31.33
N ARG A 203 15.19 32.15 -31.73
CA ARG A 203 15.08 33.31 -30.83
C ARG A 203 13.78 33.20 -30.09
N ALA A 204 13.86 32.82 -28.81
CA ALA A 204 12.73 32.95 -27.90
C ALA A 204 12.43 34.46 -27.73
N THR A 205 11.27 34.88 -28.18
CA THR A 205 10.69 36.17 -27.80
C THR A 205 10.22 36.08 -26.34
N PRO A 206 10.54 37.07 -25.50
CA PRO A 206 10.11 37.02 -24.10
C PRO A 206 8.58 37.19 -24.03
N VAL A 207 7.90 36.17 -23.51
CA VAL A 207 6.49 36.26 -23.13
C VAL A 207 6.44 37.08 -21.84
N THR A 208 5.88 38.27 -21.92
CA THR A 208 5.59 39.13 -20.78
C THR A 208 4.68 38.43 -19.81
N ALA A 209 5.13 38.26 -18.56
CA ALA A 209 4.36 37.72 -17.47
C ALA A 209 3.10 38.58 -17.23
N SER A 210 1.92 38.02 -17.49
CA SER A 210 0.66 38.63 -17.11
C SER A 210 0.43 38.40 -15.63
N THR A 211 0.59 39.42 -14.82
CA THR A 211 0.23 39.43 -13.40
C THR A 211 -1.29 39.37 -13.28
N ARG A 212 -1.79 38.18 -13.03
CA ARG A 212 -3.19 37.96 -12.65
C ARG A 212 -3.32 38.17 -11.15
N THR A 213 -3.80 39.34 -10.77
CA THR A 213 -4.21 39.64 -9.39
C THR A 213 -5.40 38.79 -9.00
N LEU A 214 -5.23 37.93 -8.00
CA LEU A 214 -6.32 37.19 -7.38
C LEU A 214 -7.10 38.13 -6.46
N PRO A 215 -8.46 38.16 -6.49
CA PRO A 215 -9.24 38.91 -5.52
C PRO A 215 -9.14 38.28 -4.14
N ALA A 216 -8.91 39.11 -3.13
CA ALA A 216 -8.90 38.74 -1.73
C ALA A 216 -10.28 38.24 -1.31
N LEU A 217 -10.42 36.97 -0.94
CA LEU A 217 -11.58 36.43 -0.27
C LEU A 217 -11.53 36.87 1.22
N ALA A 218 -12.33 37.88 1.56
CA ALA A 218 -12.58 38.27 2.94
C ALA A 218 -13.41 37.16 3.64
N CYS A 219 -12.77 36.42 4.54
CA CYS A 219 -13.45 35.48 5.42
C CYS A 219 -14.01 36.24 6.62
N SER A 220 -15.30 36.61 6.59
CA SER A 220 -16.01 37.14 7.76
C SER A 220 -16.43 36.00 8.67
N VAL A 221 -15.70 35.84 9.77
CA VAL A 221 -16.13 35.00 10.89
C VAL A 221 -17.14 35.75 11.72
N VAL A 222 -18.41 35.35 11.61
CA VAL A 222 -19.47 35.81 12.51
C VAL A 222 -19.50 34.90 13.73
N MET A 223 -19.07 35.37 14.89
CA MET A 223 -19.27 34.71 16.17
C MET A 223 -20.72 34.92 16.66
N PRO A 224 -21.41 33.87 17.15
CA PRO A 224 -22.68 34.03 17.82
C PRO A 224 -22.48 34.57 19.26
N PRO A 225 -23.49 35.33 19.81
CA PRO A 225 -23.38 35.92 21.14
C PRO A 225 -23.54 34.87 22.24
N VAL A 226 -22.71 35.00 23.27
CA VAL A 226 -22.81 34.25 24.53
C VAL A 226 -23.94 34.82 25.35
N SER A 227 -24.97 34.00 25.63
CA SER A 227 -26.03 34.35 26.61
C SER A 227 -25.53 34.08 28.02
N ARG A 228 -25.81 35.05 28.88
CA ARG A 228 -25.61 34.99 30.34
C ARG A 228 -26.75 34.17 30.99
#